data_d9dba281febb182ef57c0b79d08edb2b
#
_entry.id   d9dba281febb182ef57c0b79d08edb2b
#
_cell.length_a   1.000
_cell.length_b   1.000
_cell.length_c   1.000
_cell.angle_alpha   90.00
_cell.angle_beta   90.00
_cell.angle_gamma   90.00
#
_symmetry.space_group_name_H-M   'P 1'
#
loop_
_entity.id
_entity.type
_entity.pdbx_description
1 polymer ?
#
loop_
_entity_poly.entity_id
_entity_poly.type
_entity_poly.pdbx_seq_one_letter_code
_entity_poly.pdbx_strand_id
1 'polypeptide(L)'
;MSRVDFGAKPWMLPMPVLIIGTYDKDGVPNAMNAAWGMISDMNEISISLSKHKTTENFAATGAFTVSFATEDTVAACDYVGIESALKVPDKFAKAGFTATKSSRVNAPIINELHVALECKVKSFENGILVGEIVNVTADDAVITDGKIDMKKIK
;
A
#
# COMPACT_ATOMS: atom_id res chain seq x y z
N MET A 1 3.56 -23.78 32.07
CA MET A 1 3.52 -22.57 31.21
C MET A 1 2.16 -21.91 31.43
N SER A 2 2.13 -20.67 31.91
CA SER A 2 0.86 -19.93 32.09
C SER A 2 0.51 -19.16 30.83
N ARG A 3 -0.77 -19.07 30.48
CA ARG A 3 -1.28 -18.25 29.38
C ARG A 3 -2.24 -17.19 29.93
N VAL A 4 -2.25 -16.02 29.29
CA VAL A 4 -3.19 -14.96 29.60
C VAL A 4 -4.27 -14.95 28.51
N ASP A 5 -5.55 -14.88 28.93
CA ASP A 5 -6.68 -14.76 28.03
C ASP A 5 -6.96 -13.26 27.77
N PHE A 6 -7.02 -12.88 26.48
CA PHE A 6 -7.29 -11.50 26.05
C PHE A 6 -8.67 -11.35 25.40
N GLY A 7 -9.48 -12.42 25.35
CA GLY A 7 -10.73 -12.44 24.61
C GLY A 7 -10.52 -12.34 23.09
N ALA A 8 -11.57 -11.98 22.34
CA ALA A 8 -11.50 -11.85 20.89
C ALA A 8 -10.72 -10.59 20.50
N LYS A 9 -9.56 -10.75 19.89
CA LYS A 9 -8.67 -9.68 19.40
C LYS A 9 -8.13 -10.03 18.01
N PRO A 10 -8.00 -9.06 17.08
CA PRO A 10 -7.42 -9.28 15.76
C PRO A 10 -5.87 -9.25 15.81
N TRP A 11 -5.27 -9.97 16.72
CA TRP A 11 -3.83 -9.94 17.00
C TRP A 11 -3.08 -11.06 16.28
N MET A 12 -3.00 -10.95 14.97
CA MET A 12 -2.14 -11.81 14.16
C MET A 12 -0.81 -11.06 13.89
N LEU A 13 0.09 -11.12 14.85
CA LEU A 13 1.36 -10.39 14.81
C LEU A 13 2.52 -11.26 14.31
N PRO A 14 3.51 -10.71 13.58
CA PRO A 14 3.55 -9.32 13.08
C PRO A 14 2.59 -9.10 11.89
N MET A 15 2.07 -7.88 11.75
CA MET A 15 1.29 -7.47 10.58
C MET A 15 2.11 -6.48 9.72
N PRO A 16 2.09 -6.61 8.39
CA PRO A 16 2.72 -5.64 7.52
C PRO A 16 1.98 -4.30 7.59
N VAL A 17 2.72 -3.20 7.45
CA VAL A 17 2.12 -1.89 7.18
C VAL A 17 2.18 -1.65 5.69
N LEU A 18 1.05 -1.84 5.03
CA LEU A 18 0.90 -1.66 3.59
C LEU A 18 0.59 -0.20 3.27
N ILE A 19 1.24 0.35 2.26
CA ILE A 19 0.98 1.69 1.74
C ILE A 19 0.36 1.57 0.36
N ILE A 20 -0.92 1.96 0.27
CA ILE A 20 -1.71 1.85 -0.96
C ILE A 20 -1.64 3.18 -1.71
N GLY A 21 -1.02 3.16 -2.88
CA GLY A 21 -0.92 4.30 -3.80
C GLY A 21 -2.02 4.27 -4.86
N THR A 22 -2.67 5.41 -5.09
CA THR A 22 -3.71 5.56 -6.13
C THR A 22 -3.63 6.94 -6.76
N TYR A 23 -4.05 7.06 -8.03
CA TYR A 23 -4.41 8.35 -8.62
C TYR A 23 -5.90 8.60 -8.47
N ASP A 24 -6.27 9.86 -8.29
CA ASP A 24 -7.66 10.26 -8.48
C ASP A 24 -7.99 10.43 -9.98
N LYS A 25 -9.24 10.82 -10.29
CA LYS A 25 -9.71 11.04 -11.68
C LYS A 25 -8.93 12.12 -12.44
N ASP A 26 -8.28 13.04 -11.71
CA ASP A 26 -7.51 14.16 -12.26
C ASP A 26 -5.99 13.87 -12.29
N GLY A 27 -5.59 12.65 -11.90
CA GLY A 27 -4.20 12.19 -11.88
C GLY A 27 -3.41 12.66 -10.65
N VAL A 28 -4.09 13.12 -9.60
CA VAL A 28 -3.44 13.54 -8.35
C VAL A 28 -3.11 12.29 -7.52
N PRO A 29 -1.84 12.12 -7.10
CA PRO A 29 -1.45 10.97 -6.31
C PRO A 29 -1.97 11.05 -4.88
N ASN A 30 -2.37 9.91 -4.34
CA ASN A 30 -2.78 9.75 -2.96
C ASN A 30 -2.18 8.45 -2.39
N ALA A 31 -1.90 8.44 -1.11
CA ALA A 31 -1.50 7.25 -0.36
C ALA A 31 -2.33 7.10 0.92
N MET A 32 -2.53 5.87 1.35
CA MET A 32 -3.06 5.52 2.67
C MET A 32 -2.35 4.29 3.20
N ASN A 33 -2.34 4.10 4.53
CA ASN A 33 -1.87 2.86 5.11
C ASN A 33 -3.00 1.84 5.33
N ALA A 34 -2.65 0.56 5.34
CA ALA A 34 -3.52 -0.56 5.71
C ALA A 34 -2.66 -1.67 6.34
N ALA A 35 -3.25 -2.45 7.26
CA ALA A 35 -2.54 -3.55 7.92
C ALA A 35 -3.21 -4.91 7.70
N TRP A 36 -4.44 -4.94 7.22
CA TRP A 36 -5.21 -6.17 7.06
C TRP A 36 -5.19 -6.61 5.60
N GLY A 37 -4.03 -7.11 5.16
CA GLY A 37 -3.81 -7.59 3.80
C GLY A 37 -2.95 -8.85 3.77
N MET A 38 -3.11 -9.62 2.70
CA MET A 38 -2.37 -10.87 2.48
C MET A 38 -2.27 -11.20 0.98
N ILE A 39 -1.26 -11.96 0.62
CA ILE A 39 -1.23 -12.64 -0.68
C ILE A 39 -2.28 -13.74 -0.64
N SER A 40 -3.25 -13.70 -1.54
CA SER A 40 -4.39 -14.61 -1.60
C SER A 40 -4.29 -15.68 -2.69
N ASP A 41 -3.42 -15.46 -3.69
CA ASP A 41 -3.08 -16.43 -4.74
C ASP A 41 -1.69 -16.09 -5.30
N MET A 42 -1.19 -16.84 -6.29
CA MET A 42 0.14 -16.71 -6.90
C MET A 42 0.47 -15.29 -7.39
N ASN A 43 -0.53 -14.58 -7.87
CA ASN A 43 -0.43 -13.19 -8.36
C ASN A 43 -1.59 -12.33 -7.87
N GLU A 44 -2.06 -12.56 -6.65
CA GLU A 44 -3.23 -11.87 -6.11
C GLU A 44 -2.99 -11.40 -4.67
N ILE A 45 -3.46 -10.20 -4.38
CA ILE A 45 -3.46 -9.62 -3.03
C ILE A 45 -4.90 -9.28 -2.62
N SER A 46 -5.24 -9.61 -1.37
CA SER A 46 -6.50 -9.23 -0.75
C SER A 46 -6.26 -8.29 0.43
N ILE A 47 -7.00 -7.19 0.51
CA ILE A 47 -6.85 -6.18 1.55
C ILE A 47 -8.23 -5.79 2.08
N SER A 48 -8.41 -5.83 3.40
CA SER A 48 -9.63 -5.34 4.05
C SER A 48 -9.56 -3.82 4.23
N LEU A 49 -10.53 -3.11 3.68
CA LEU A 49 -10.58 -1.64 3.68
C LEU A 49 -11.99 -1.13 3.99
N SER A 50 -12.06 -0.03 4.74
CA SER A 50 -13.26 0.80 4.83
C SER A 50 -13.33 1.76 3.64
N LYS A 51 -14.42 2.51 3.52
CA LYS A 51 -14.56 3.55 2.49
C LYS A 51 -13.66 4.75 2.80
N HIS A 52 -12.79 5.08 1.86
CA HIS A 52 -11.81 6.18 1.92
C HIS A 52 -11.67 6.84 0.54
N LYS A 53 -10.96 7.96 0.45
CA LYS A 53 -10.59 8.56 -0.84
C LYS A 53 -9.88 7.55 -1.75
N THR A 54 -9.05 6.67 -1.19
CA THR A 54 -8.36 5.60 -1.92
C THR A 54 -9.34 4.63 -2.57
N THR A 55 -10.45 4.26 -1.90
CA THR A 55 -11.45 3.37 -2.48
C THR A 55 -12.21 4.01 -3.63
N GLU A 56 -12.47 5.32 -3.56
CA GLU A 56 -13.04 6.10 -4.69
C GLU A 56 -12.06 6.14 -5.86
N ASN A 57 -10.77 6.36 -5.57
CA ASN A 57 -9.72 6.47 -6.56
C ASN A 57 -9.56 5.17 -7.36
N PHE A 58 -9.35 4.04 -6.69
CA PHE A 58 -9.18 2.78 -7.43
C PHE A 58 -10.48 2.30 -8.09
N ALA A 59 -11.64 2.68 -7.60
CA ALA A 59 -12.89 2.43 -8.31
C ALA A 59 -12.97 3.21 -9.64
N ALA A 60 -12.41 4.42 -9.68
CA ALA A 60 -12.37 5.24 -10.88
C ALA A 60 -11.26 4.84 -11.86
N THR A 61 -10.09 4.43 -11.35
CA THR A 61 -8.89 4.14 -12.17
C THR A 61 -8.70 2.67 -12.50
N GLY A 62 -9.34 1.77 -11.75
CA GLY A 62 -9.17 0.32 -11.88
C GLY A 62 -7.81 -0.20 -11.40
N ALA A 63 -7.01 0.63 -10.69
CA ALA A 63 -5.64 0.30 -10.36
C ALA A 63 -5.17 0.89 -9.04
N PHE A 64 -4.15 0.26 -8.44
CA PHE A 64 -3.46 0.72 -7.25
C PHE A 64 -2.06 0.12 -7.18
N THR A 65 -1.21 0.69 -6.34
CA THR A 65 0.05 0.08 -5.94
C THR A 65 0.03 -0.26 -4.45
N VAL A 66 0.85 -1.23 -4.07
CA VAL A 66 1.09 -1.58 -2.67
C VAL A 66 2.58 -1.56 -2.40
N SER A 67 2.98 -0.74 -1.45
CA SER A 67 4.35 -0.65 -0.94
C SER A 67 4.36 -0.97 0.55
N PHE A 68 5.55 -0.98 1.16
CA PHE A 68 5.72 -1.29 2.57
C PHE A 68 6.38 -0.13 3.30
N ALA A 69 5.87 0.18 4.49
CA ALA A 69 6.53 1.12 5.39
C ALA A 69 7.85 0.52 5.90
N THR A 70 8.85 1.36 6.02
CA THR A 70 10.18 1.05 6.58
C THR A 70 10.47 1.94 7.77
N GLU A 71 11.54 1.65 8.53
CA GLU A 71 11.93 2.45 9.68
C GLU A 71 12.14 3.93 9.29
N ASP A 72 12.80 4.19 8.17
CA ASP A 72 13.10 5.54 7.69
C ASP A 72 11.86 6.30 7.20
N THR A 73 10.82 5.59 6.78
CA THR A 73 9.60 6.17 6.19
C THR A 73 8.39 6.11 7.11
N VAL A 74 8.51 5.52 8.30
CA VAL A 74 7.37 5.24 9.20
C VAL A 74 6.54 6.49 9.52
N ALA A 75 7.16 7.62 9.76
CA ALA A 75 6.46 8.87 10.08
C ALA A 75 5.61 9.37 8.90
N ALA A 76 6.15 9.33 7.68
CA ALA A 76 5.43 9.70 6.46
C ALA A 76 4.27 8.72 6.17
N CYS A 77 4.52 7.43 6.35
CA CYS A 77 3.54 6.36 6.19
C CYS A 77 2.40 6.46 7.22
N ASP A 78 2.70 6.79 8.46
CA ASP A 78 1.70 7.04 9.50
C ASP A 78 0.86 8.28 9.18
N TYR A 79 1.52 9.38 8.79
CA TYR A 79 0.85 10.62 8.42
C TYR A 79 -0.20 10.42 7.31
N VAL A 80 0.13 9.70 6.23
CA VAL A 80 -0.85 9.46 5.14
C VAL A 80 -1.98 8.51 5.56
N GLY A 81 -1.83 7.78 6.65
CA GLY A 81 -2.87 6.95 7.26
C GLY A 81 -3.81 7.75 8.16
N ILE A 82 -3.27 8.68 8.96
CA ILE A 82 -4.05 9.52 9.88
C ILE A 82 -4.85 10.58 9.12
N GLU A 83 -4.22 11.24 8.13
CA GLU A 83 -4.85 12.30 7.37
C GLU A 83 -5.72 11.76 6.22
N SER A 84 -6.90 12.33 6.07
CA SER A 84 -7.78 12.03 4.93
C SER A 84 -7.55 13.02 3.79
N ALA A 85 -7.35 12.54 2.55
CA ALA A 85 -7.26 13.39 1.37
C ALA A 85 -8.56 14.15 1.05
N LEU A 86 -9.67 13.78 1.67
CA LEU A 86 -10.92 14.57 1.61
C LEU A 86 -10.82 15.88 2.42
N LYS A 87 -9.95 15.93 3.44
CA LYS A 87 -9.71 17.09 4.30
C LYS A 87 -8.39 17.79 3.97
N VAL A 88 -7.36 17.02 3.63
CA VAL A 88 -6.00 17.47 3.29
C VAL A 88 -5.64 16.93 1.90
N PRO A 89 -6.10 17.59 0.82
CA PRO A 89 -5.91 17.10 -0.55
C PRO A 89 -4.45 16.91 -0.94
N ASP A 90 -3.54 17.70 -0.39
CA ASP A 90 -2.09 17.69 -0.62
C ASP A 90 -1.30 16.83 0.39
N LYS A 91 -1.99 15.94 1.15
CA LYS A 91 -1.33 15.13 2.18
C LYS A 91 -0.17 14.28 1.65
N PHE A 92 -0.25 13.82 0.40
CA PHE A 92 0.80 13.04 -0.25
C PHE A 92 2.13 13.82 -0.33
N ALA A 93 2.07 15.04 -0.84
CA ALA A 93 3.23 15.93 -0.91
C ALA A 93 3.69 16.40 0.49
N LYS A 94 2.75 16.66 1.41
CA LYS A 94 3.05 17.03 2.79
C LYS A 94 3.75 15.92 3.58
N ALA A 95 3.50 14.66 3.24
CA ALA A 95 4.24 13.52 3.77
C ALA A 95 5.69 13.46 3.26
N GLY A 96 6.06 14.27 2.27
CA GLY A 96 7.34 14.22 1.60
C GLY A 96 7.41 13.18 0.49
N PHE A 97 6.28 12.61 0.09
CA PHE A 97 6.23 11.63 -0.98
C PHE A 97 6.22 12.27 -2.36
N THR A 98 6.93 11.62 -3.28
CA THR A 98 6.92 11.91 -4.72
C THR A 98 6.45 10.66 -5.48
N ALA A 99 5.92 10.85 -6.67
CA ALA A 99 5.32 9.76 -7.43
C ALA A 99 5.90 9.67 -8.84
N THR A 100 6.21 8.46 -9.25
CA THR A 100 6.42 8.08 -10.65
C THR A 100 5.22 7.28 -11.13
N LYS A 101 4.69 7.60 -12.31
CA LYS A 101 3.58 6.83 -12.88
C LYS A 101 4.06 5.43 -13.25
N SER A 102 3.34 4.40 -12.80
CA SER A 102 3.59 3.02 -13.25
C SER A 102 3.45 2.92 -14.77
N SER A 103 4.34 2.14 -15.39
CA SER A 103 4.24 1.79 -16.81
C SER A 103 3.26 0.62 -17.06
N ARG A 104 2.77 -0.02 -16.02
CA ARG A 104 1.93 -1.22 -16.09
C ARG A 104 0.47 -0.94 -15.74
N VAL A 105 0.22 -0.01 -14.82
CA VAL A 105 -1.12 0.29 -14.31
C VAL A 105 -1.31 1.79 -14.12
N ASN A 106 -2.55 2.26 -14.06
CA ASN A 106 -2.84 3.67 -13.81
C ASN A 106 -2.80 4.00 -12.31
N ALA A 107 -1.62 3.82 -11.72
CA ALA A 107 -1.36 4.09 -10.30
C ALA A 107 0.05 4.64 -10.09
N PRO A 108 0.30 5.39 -8.98
CA PRO A 108 1.63 5.93 -8.66
C PRO A 108 2.52 4.87 -8.01
N ILE A 109 3.78 4.82 -8.40
CA ILE A 109 4.87 4.26 -7.60
C ILE A 109 5.35 5.38 -6.68
N ILE A 110 5.38 5.13 -5.37
CA ILE A 110 5.86 6.08 -4.37
C ILE A 110 7.38 5.94 -4.31
N ASN A 111 8.10 6.99 -4.73
CA ASN A 111 9.55 6.91 -4.97
C ASN A 111 10.36 6.67 -3.69
N GLU A 112 9.85 7.06 -2.53
CA GLU A 112 10.50 6.91 -1.22
C GLU A 112 10.29 5.52 -0.60
N LEU A 113 9.52 4.63 -1.26
CA LEU A 113 9.24 3.27 -0.80
C LEU A 113 9.88 2.25 -1.73
N HIS A 114 10.79 1.46 -1.20
CA HIS A 114 11.72 0.62 -1.97
C HIS A 114 11.08 -0.46 -2.85
N VAL A 115 9.88 -0.92 -2.54
CA VAL A 115 9.20 -2.00 -3.26
C VAL A 115 7.76 -1.58 -3.56
N ALA A 116 7.30 -1.84 -4.77
CA ALA A 116 5.92 -1.59 -5.18
C ALA A 116 5.35 -2.79 -5.95
N LEU A 117 4.24 -3.34 -5.45
CA LEU A 117 3.37 -4.23 -6.19
C LEU A 117 2.43 -3.37 -7.04
N GLU A 118 2.39 -3.59 -8.34
CA GLU A 118 1.56 -2.86 -9.29
C GLU A 118 0.34 -3.71 -9.61
N CYS A 119 -0.86 -3.23 -9.23
CA CYS A 119 -2.06 -4.06 -9.17
C CYS A 119 -3.21 -3.49 -10.00
N LYS A 120 -3.97 -4.39 -10.64
CA LYS A 120 -5.29 -4.10 -11.20
C LYS A 120 -6.37 -4.54 -10.22
N VAL A 121 -7.42 -3.75 -10.08
CA VAL A 121 -8.59 -4.12 -9.28
C VAL A 121 -9.33 -5.27 -9.95
N LYS A 122 -9.52 -6.39 -9.24
CA LYS A 122 -10.40 -7.50 -9.64
C LYS A 122 -11.80 -7.30 -9.06
N SER A 123 -11.88 -6.98 -7.76
CA SER A 123 -13.14 -6.69 -7.09
C SER A 123 -12.94 -5.85 -5.83
N PHE A 124 -13.98 -5.15 -5.41
CA PHE A 124 -14.08 -4.53 -4.09
C PHE A 124 -15.48 -4.76 -3.55
N GLU A 125 -15.63 -5.78 -2.75
CA GLU A 125 -16.93 -6.21 -2.21
C GLU A 125 -16.84 -6.47 -0.71
N ASN A 126 -17.86 -6.07 0.02
CA ASN A 126 -17.95 -6.25 1.48
C ASN A 126 -16.70 -5.74 2.24
N GLY A 127 -16.05 -4.70 1.71
CA GLY A 127 -14.84 -4.13 2.31
C GLY A 127 -13.57 -4.90 1.99
N ILE A 128 -13.59 -5.90 1.12
CA ILE A 128 -12.41 -6.64 0.67
C ILE A 128 -12.05 -6.19 -0.75
N LEU A 129 -10.88 -5.59 -0.89
CA LEU A 129 -10.23 -5.31 -2.15
C LEU A 129 -9.45 -6.55 -2.57
N VAL A 130 -9.71 -7.03 -3.77
CA VAL A 130 -8.93 -8.08 -4.43
C VAL A 130 -8.24 -7.47 -5.64
N GLY A 131 -6.93 -7.60 -5.73
CA GLY A 131 -6.12 -7.06 -6.81
C GLY A 131 -5.25 -8.12 -7.47
N GLU A 132 -5.19 -8.10 -8.80
CA GLU A 132 -4.21 -8.86 -9.57
C GLU A 132 -2.88 -8.12 -9.55
N ILE A 133 -1.81 -8.77 -9.05
CA ILE A 133 -0.44 -8.28 -9.12
C ILE A 133 0.08 -8.51 -10.54
N VAL A 134 0.22 -7.45 -11.31
CA VAL A 134 0.68 -7.53 -12.72
C VAL A 134 2.18 -7.28 -12.85
N ASN A 135 2.79 -6.68 -11.84
CA ASN A 135 4.23 -6.45 -11.77
C ASN A 135 4.67 -6.15 -10.33
N VAL A 136 5.95 -6.34 -10.06
CA VAL A 136 6.62 -5.88 -8.84
C VAL A 136 7.88 -5.14 -9.26
N THR A 137 8.07 -3.93 -8.74
CA THR A 137 9.31 -3.16 -8.90
C THR A 137 9.99 -2.94 -7.56
N ALA A 138 11.30 -2.82 -7.57
CA ALA A 138 12.09 -2.50 -6.39
C ALA A 138 13.28 -1.65 -6.78
N ASP A 139 13.76 -0.82 -5.84
CA ASP A 139 14.98 -0.04 -6.01
C ASP A 139 16.20 -0.96 -6.18
N ASP A 140 17.13 -0.59 -7.07
CA ASP A 140 18.39 -1.31 -7.24
C ASP A 140 19.20 -1.37 -5.93
N ALA A 141 19.09 -0.35 -5.08
CA ALA A 141 19.77 -0.28 -3.78
C ALA A 141 19.41 -1.44 -2.84
N VAL A 142 18.19 -1.98 -2.95
CA VAL A 142 17.72 -3.10 -2.11
C VAL A 142 17.83 -4.46 -2.81
N ILE A 143 18.49 -4.54 -3.95
CA ILE A 143 18.72 -5.79 -4.67
C ILE A 143 20.09 -6.40 -4.33
N THR A 144 20.13 -7.72 -4.14
CA THR A 144 21.35 -8.54 -4.05
C THR A 144 21.12 -9.81 -4.86
N ASP A 145 22.03 -10.12 -5.79
CA ASP A 145 21.96 -11.31 -6.66
C ASP A 145 20.61 -11.48 -7.38
N GLY A 146 20.03 -10.36 -7.85
CA GLY A 146 18.76 -10.33 -8.57
C GLY A 146 17.51 -10.59 -7.70
N LYS A 147 17.63 -10.49 -6.38
CA LYS A 147 16.53 -10.67 -5.42
C LYS A 147 16.45 -9.49 -4.45
N ILE A 148 15.25 -9.21 -3.97
CA ILE A 148 15.04 -8.24 -2.90
C ILE A 148 15.75 -8.72 -1.63
N ASP A 149 16.66 -7.91 -1.11
CA ASP A 149 17.42 -8.18 0.10
C ASP A 149 16.79 -7.47 1.30
N MET A 150 16.07 -8.22 2.13
CA MET A 150 15.38 -7.70 3.31
C MET A 150 16.33 -7.06 4.34
N LYS A 151 17.63 -7.35 4.29
CA LYS A 151 18.62 -6.70 5.17
C LYS A 151 18.93 -5.27 4.76
N LYS A 152 18.62 -4.92 3.51
CA LYS A 152 18.80 -3.56 2.96
C LYS A 152 17.54 -2.70 3.10
N ILE A 153 16.40 -3.32 3.36
CA ILE A 153 15.14 -2.63 3.67
C ILE A 153 15.10 -2.45 5.19
N LYS A 154 15.21 -1.22 5.66
CA LYS A 154 15.25 -0.88 7.08
C LYS A 154 13.93 -0.25 7.53
#